data_18c74f20b5446e1f5fae568e00472e48
#
_entry.id   18c74f20b5446e1f5fae568e00472e48
#
_cell.length_a   1.000
_cell.length_b   1.000
_cell.length_c   1.000
_cell.angle_alpha   90.00
_cell.angle_beta   90.00
_cell.angle_gamma   90.00
#
_symmetry.space_group_name_H-M   'P 1'
#
loop_
_entity.id
_entity.type
_entity.pdbx_description
1 polymer ?
#
loop_
_entity_poly.entity_id
_entity_poly.type
_entity_poly.pdbx_seq_one_letter_code
_entity_poly.pdbx_strand_id
1 'polypeptide(L)'
;MGLIHGHEFRPPKQSRIKRFLLYLYGRMEPTILRLFNKLLSSKFFTHNRVGRAMIKLVAKMMWFLPYGVVLPYPLVEEIFEEFQKHSKIKAGRCPCKLVYADMYGRDKVEDFDLRTDINFFAGLSASEAYEKKHHSDYIEVDMEWLRKHFELFAKKGLVPTIYACCRSGQWMFVLCNCDKRYCVPLRAYLTWGEGVTKSPFYVEVDRAKCVGCGKCINICPADAMISPGEVDPEKCIGCGICIYHCEGNARRLVVREKYKLPRHAKMLKPFIRHFVKEHLKQPISKWLK
;
A
#
# COMPACT_ATOMS: atom_id res chain seq x y z
N MET A 1 4.52 23.21 9.08
CA MET A 1 3.42 23.59 10.01
C MET A 1 2.53 22.39 10.17
N GLY A 2 2.41 21.83 11.37
CA GLY A 2 1.82 20.52 11.60
C GLY A 2 0.38 20.39 11.13
N LEU A 3 0.14 19.42 10.32
CA LEU A 3 -1.14 19.04 9.73
C LEU A 3 -2.22 18.67 10.76
N ILE A 4 -1.80 18.42 11.98
CA ILE A 4 -2.66 17.94 13.07
C ILE A 4 -2.43 18.80 14.33
N HIS A 5 -2.33 20.11 14.16
CA HIS A 5 -2.36 21.00 15.30
C HIS A 5 -3.73 20.90 16.01
N GLY A 6 -3.73 20.30 17.22
CA GLY A 6 -4.87 20.18 18.10
C GLY A 6 -5.52 18.80 18.20
N HIS A 7 -5.21 17.85 17.36
CA HIS A 7 -5.64 16.47 17.56
C HIS A 7 -4.50 15.67 18.19
N GLU A 8 -4.59 15.46 19.51
CA GLU A 8 -3.76 14.44 20.14
C GLU A 8 -3.93 13.14 19.38
N PHE A 9 -2.83 12.72 18.76
CA PHE A 9 -2.77 11.48 18.00
C PHE A 9 -2.77 10.31 19.00
N ARG A 10 -3.92 10.10 19.64
CA ARG A 10 -4.13 8.96 20.53
C ARG A 10 -4.58 7.76 19.72
N PRO A 11 -3.78 6.69 19.70
CA PRO A 11 -4.22 5.47 19.07
C PRO A 11 -5.52 4.98 19.71
N PRO A 12 -6.57 4.69 18.93
CA PRO A 12 -7.82 4.18 19.48
C PRO A 12 -7.62 2.81 20.17
N LYS A 13 -8.28 2.51 21.30
CA LYS A 13 -8.11 1.26 22.08
C LYS A 13 -8.59 0.01 21.32
N GLN A 14 -7.78 -1.06 21.23
CA GLN A 14 -8.15 -2.33 20.56
C GLN A 14 -9.04 -3.22 21.41
N SER A 15 -10.04 -3.87 20.78
CA SER A 15 -10.70 -5.00 21.43
C SER A 15 -9.66 -6.13 21.68
N ARG A 16 -9.79 -6.80 22.83
CA ARG A 16 -8.89 -7.92 23.21
C ARG A 16 -8.87 -9.01 22.13
N ILE A 17 -10.05 -9.33 21.58
CA ILE A 17 -10.19 -10.34 20.52
C ILE A 17 -9.39 -9.95 19.27
N LYS A 18 -9.55 -8.73 18.78
CA LYS A 18 -8.84 -8.30 17.58
C LYS A 18 -7.34 -8.27 17.78
N ARG A 19 -6.89 -7.82 18.96
CA ARG A 19 -5.46 -7.84 19.33
C ARG A 19 -4.90 -9.26 19.31
N PHE A 20 -5.64 -10.21 19.86
CA PHE A 20 -5.26 -11.62 19.84
C PHE A 20 -5.21 -12.18 18.40
N LEU A 21 -6.23 -11.89 17.59
CA LEU A 21 -6.26 -12.33 16.18
C LEU A 21 -5.10 -11.74 15.36
N LEU A 22 -4.77 -10.46 15.57
CA LEU A 22 -3.61 -9.83 14.91
C LEU A 22 -2.29 -10.43 15.37
N TYR A 23 -2.16 -10.72 16.68
CA TYR A 23 -0.98 -11.41 17.19
C TYR A 23 -0.81 -12.81 16.59
N LEU A 24 -1.89 -13.56 16.52
CA LEU A 24 -1.90 -14.89 15.89
C LEU A 24 -1.55 -14.79 14.39
N TYR A 25 -2.13 -13.83 13.69
CA TYR A 25 -1.81 -13.56 12.29
C TYR A 25 -0.31 -13.30 12.09
N GLY A 26 0.30 -12.40 12.86
CA GLY A 26 1.74 -12.10 12.74
C GLY A 26 2.62 -13.33 12.93
N ARG A 27 2.25 -14.25 13.83
CA ARG A 27 2.95 -15.54 14.01
C ARG A 27 2.76 -16.50 12.83
N MET A 28 1.63 -16.43 12.16
CA MET A 28 1.25 -17.32 11.06
C MET A 28 1.43 -16.67 9.68
N GLU A 29 1.80 -15.40 9.63
CA GLU A 29 1.85 -14.64 8.39
C GLU A 29 2.63 -15.34 7.27
N PRO A 30 3.85 -15.89 7.47
CA PRO A 30 4.56 -16.58 6.40
C PRO A 30 3.79 -17.80 5.87
N THR A 31 3.10 -18.53 6.75
CA THR A 31 2.29 -19.70 6.35
C THR A 31 1.08 -19.26 5.52
N ILE A 32 0.43 -18.19 5.94
CA ILE A 32 -0.70 -17.60 5.21
C ILE A 32 -0.24 -17.06 3.85
N LEU A 33 0.90 -16.37 3.80
CA LEU A 33 1.46 -15.87 2.55
C LEU A 33 1.85 -17.01 1.59
N ARG A 34 2.40 -18.13 2.10
CA ARG A 34 2.67 -19.34 1.29
C ARG A 34 1.38 -19.92 0.71
N LEU A 35 0.33 -20.03 1.52
CA LEU A 35 -0.97 -20.50 1.06
C LEU A 35 -1.51 -19.62 -0.06
N PHE A 36 -1.57 -18.30 0.14
CA PHE A 36 -2.08 -17.38 -0.87
C PHE A 36 -1.20 -17.35 -2.13
N ASN A 37 0.12 -17.49 -2.04
CA ASN A 37 0.97 -17.67 -3.23
C ASN A 37 0.56 -18.90 -4.04
N LYS A 38 0.29 -20.04 -3.40
CA LYS A 38 -0.21 -21.26 -4.09
C LYS A 38 -1.57 -21.03 -4.74
N LEU A 39 -2.50 -20.36 -4.04
CA LEU A 39 -3.83 -20.04 -4.59
C LEU A 39 -3.72 -19.10 -5.79
N LEU A 40 -2.84 -18.09 -5.74
CA LEU A 40 -2.57 -17.18 -6.85
C LEU A 40 -1.89 -17.85 -8.06
N SER A 41 -1.22 -18.98 -7.86
CA SER A 41 -0.64 -19.77 -8.94
C SER A 41 -1.61 -20.80 -9.53
N SER A 42 -2.74 -21.04 -8.89
CA SER A 42 -3.74 -22.02 -9.33
C SER A 42 -4.75 -21.42 -10.32
N LYS A 43 -4.85 -22.00 -11.50
CA LYS A 43 -5.85 -21.61 -12.53
C LYS A 43 -7.28 -21.72 -12.00
N PHE A 44 -7.57 -22.68 -11.14
CA PHE A 44 -8.91 -22.83 -10.55
C PHE A 44 -9.30 -21.60 -9.74
N PHE A 45 -8.44 -21.10 -8.86
CA PHE A 45 -8.75 -19.93 -8.02
C PHE A 45 -8.64 -18.60 -8.77
N THR A 46 -7.85 -18.52 -9.82
CA THR A 46 -7.63 -17.27 -10.57
C THR A 46 -8.62 -17.07 -11.73
N HIS A 47 -9.05 -18.13 -12.42
CA HIS A 47 -9.90 -18.04 -13.60
C HIS A 47 -11.31 -18.60 -13.40
N ASN A 48 -11.51 -19.62 -12.55
CA ASN A 48 -12.83 -20.23 -12.35
C ASN A 48 -13.72 -19.37 -11.45
N ARG A 49 -15.01 -19.24 -11.82
CA ARG A 49 -15.99 -18.44 -11.05
C ARG A 49 -16.19 -18.96 -9.62
N VAL A 50 -16.26 -20.27 -9.45
CA VAL A 50 -16.44 -20.91 -8.11
C VAL A 50 -15.20 -20.66 -7.25
N GLY A 51 -14.01 -20.93 -7.77
CA GLY A 51 -12.76 -20.68 -7.06
C GLY A 51 -12.62 -19.20 -6.61
N ARG A 52 -12.95 -18.25 -7.48
CA ARG A 52 -12.97 -16.82 -7.13
C ARG A 52 -14.01 -16.48 -6.05
N ALA A 53 -15.20 -17.10 -6.08
CA ALA A 53 -16.22 -16.90 -5.05
C ALA A 53 -15.75 -17.43 -3.68
N MET A 54 -15.06 -18.57 -3.64
CA MET A 54 -14.45 -19.11 -2.42
C MET A 54 -13.43 -18.14 -1.82
N ILE A 55 -12.55 -17.55 -2.64
CA ILE A 55 -11.58 -16.55 -2.16
C ILE A 55 -12.28 -15.33 -1.55
N LYS A 56 -13.35 -14.83 -2.15
CA LYS A 56 -14.13 -13.72 -1.60
C LYS A 56 -14.77 -14.05 -0.26
N LEU A 57 -15.18 -15.31 -0.05
CA LEU A 57 -15.68 -15.76 1.24
C LEU A 57 -14.57 -15.76 2.31
N VAL A 58 -13.39 -16.31 1.95
CA VAL A 58 -12.22 -16.29 2.84
C VAL A 58 -11.82 -14.85 3.20
N ALA A 59 -11.81 -13.93 2.24
CA ALA A 59 -11.51 -12.52 2.48
C ALA A 59 -12.50 -11.89 3.50
N LYS A 60 -13.79 -12.23 3.42
CA LYS A 60 -14.78 -11.79 4.43
C LYS A 60 -14.50 -12.36 5.82
N MET A 61 -14.06 -13.61 5.93
CA MET A 61 -13.69 -14.23 7.21
C MET A 61 -12.47 -13.55 7.83
N MET A 62 -11.57 -12.98 7.03
CA MET A 62 -10.41 -12.23 7.50
C MET A 62 -10.73 -10.75 7.82
N TRP A 63 -11.95 -10.46 8.26
CA TRP A 63 -12.47 -9.12 8.56
C TRP A 63 -11.62 -8.28 9.53
N PHE A 64 -10.81 -8.93 10.35
CA PHE A 64 -9.94 -8.29 11.35
C PHE A 64 -8.68 -7.67 10.73
N LEU A 65 -8.28 -8.11 9.53
CA LEU A 65 -7.15 -7.54 8.82
C LEU A 65 -7.56 -6.24 8.11
N PRO A 66 -6.78 -5.16 8.23
CA PRO A 66 -6.97 -4.00 7.41
C PRO A 66 -6.50 -4.29 5.98
N TYR A 67 -7.25 -3.88 4.98
CA TYR A 67 -6.74 -3.81 3.62
C TYR A 67 -5.81 -2.61 3.49
N GLY A 68 -4.71 -2.78 2.77
CA GLY A 68 -3.84 -1.67 2.44
C GLY A 68 -4.53 -0.65 1.54
N VAL A 69 -4.28 0.62 1.77
CA VAL A 69 -4.73 1.70 0.88
C VAL A 69 -3.55 2.18 0.06
N VAL A 70 -3.68 2.11 -1.26
CA VAL A 70 -2.68 2.66 -2.18
C VAL A 70 -2.69 4.18 -2.07
N LEU A 71 -1.52 4.79 -1.85
CA LEU A 71 -1.36 6.24 -1.80
C LEU A 71 -0.12 6.66 -2.60
N PRO A 72 -0.12 7.83 -3.26
CA PRO A 72 1.06 8.33 -3.96
C PRO A 72 2.18 8.72 -2.98
N TYR A 73 3.45 8.53 -3.37
CA TYR A 73 4.61 8.81 -2.51
C TYR A 73 4.64 10.21 -1.89
N PRO A 74 4.30 11.31 -2.58
CA PRO A 74 4.28 12.63 -1.94
C PRO A 74 3.34 12.71 -0.74
N LEU A 75 2.16 12.09 -0.81
CA LEU A 75 1.24 12.03 0.33
C LEU A 75 1.76 11.10 1.44
N VAL A 76 2.42 9.99 1.06
CA VAL A 76 3.05 9.08 2.02
C VAL A 76 4.15 9.79 2.79
N GLU A 77 4.96 10.61 2.12
CA GLU A 77 6.00 11.41 2.74
C GLU A 77 5.45 12.36 3.80
N GLU A 78 4.41 13.14 3.50
CA GLU A 78 3.74 14.01 4.48
C GLU A 78 3.22 13.25 5.70
N ILE A 79 2.65 12.06 5.48
CA ILE A 79 2.17 11.21 6.56
C ILE A 79 3.34 10.79 7.46
N PHE A 80 4.47 10.40 6.89
CA PHE A 80 5.64 9.96 7.66
C PHE A 80 6.36 11.11 8.35
N GLU A 81 6.40 12.30 7.76
CA GLU A 81 6.91 13.52 8.41
C GLU A 81 6.17 13.83 9.71
N GLU A 82 4.87 13.64 9.74
CA GLU A 82 4.11 13.84 10.95
C GLU A 82 4.37 12.72 11.96
N PHE A 83 4.40 11.49 11.51
CA PHE A 83 4.53 10.34 12.40
C PHE A 83 5.90 10.19 13.05
N GLN A 84 7.00 10.55 12.38
CA GLN A 84 8.32 10.51 12.98
C GLN A 84 8.43 11.34 14.28
N LYS A 85 7.57 12.36 14.45
CA LYS A 85 7.52 13.18 15.67
C LYS A 85 7.03 12.39 16.89
N HIS A 86 6.37 11.26 16.66
CA HIS A 86 5.71 10.49 17.71
C HIS A 86 6.33 9.11 17.94
N SER A 87 7.13 8.61 17.01
CA SER A 87 7.75 7.28 17.10
C SER A 87 8.92 7.12 16.14
N LYS A 88 9.71 6.08 16.37
CA LYS A 88 10.79 5.65 15.50
C LYS A 88 10.23 4.93 14.28
N ILE A 89 10.89 5.11 13.17
CA ILE A 89 10.58 4.44 11.90
C ILE A 89 11.58 3.31 11.71
N LYS A 90 11.11 2.14 11.34
CA LYS A 90 11.94 0.98 11.04
C LYS A 90 11.71 0.49 9.62
N ALA A 91 12.78 0.14 8.93
CA ALA A 91 12.74 -0.41 7.58
C ALA A 91 13.27 -1.84 7.55
N GLY A 92 12.53 -2.75 6.95
CA GLY A 92 12.88 -4.16 6.83
C GLY A 92 12.61 -4.75 5.44
N ARG A 93 13.05 -5.99 5.24
CA ARG A 93 12.74 -6.74 4.03
C ARG A 93 11.25 -7.14 4.02
N CYS A 94 10.63 -7.05 2.84
CA CYS A 94 9.21 -7.36 2.69
C CYS A 94 8.90 -8.84 2.99
N PRO A 95 7.95 -9.14 3.89
CA PRO A 95 7.56 -10.52 4.20
C PRO A 95 7.13 -11.34 2.97
N CYS A 96 6.44 -10.71 2.01
CA CYS A 96 6.05 -11.38 0.77
C CYS A 96 7.26 -11.83 -0.07
N LYS A 97 8.32 -11.00 -0.16
CA LYS A 97 9.56 -11.36 -0.87
C LYS A 97 10.31 -12.46 -0.14
N LEU A 98 10.39 -12.41 1.20
CA LEU A 98 11.01 -13.46 2.02
C LEU A 98 10.33 -14.80 1.78
N VAL A 99 9.02 -14.83 1.87
CA VAL A 99 8.23 -16.05 1.64
C VAL A 99 8.34 -16.55 0.20
N TYR A 100 8.37 -15.65 -0.79
CA TYR A 100 8.53 -16.04 -2.18
C TYR A 100 9.91 -16.65 -2.43
N ALA A 101 10.96 -16.08 -1.86
CA ALA A 101 12.33 -16.62 -1.91
C ALA A 101 12.44 -18.01 -1.27
N ASP A 102 11.78 -18.21 -0.12
CA ASP A 102 11.73 -19.53 0.54
C ASP A 102 11.02 -20.59 -0.31
N MET A 103 10.03 -20.19 -1.11
CA MET A 103 9.25 -21.13 -1.93
C MET A 103 9.90 -21.47 -3.26
N TYR A 104 10.58 -20.49 -3.87
CA TYR A 104 10.99 -20.58 -5.27
C TYR A 104 12.48 -20.31 -5.51
N GLY A 105 13.22 -19.91 -4.49
CA GLY A 105 14.64 -19.56 -4.56
C GLY A 105 14.88 -18.06 -4.46
N ARG A 106 15.93 -17.68 -3.73
CA ARG A 106 16.33 -16.27 -3.55
C ARG A 106 16.74 -15.61 -4.87
N ASP A 107 17.36 -16.37 -5.76
CA ASP A 107 17.76 -15.95 -7.11
C ASP A 107 16.57 -15.54 -8.01
N LYS A 108 15.36 -15.95 -7.66
CA LYS A 108 14.12 -15.57 -8.35
C LYS A 108 13.49 -14.28 -7.84
N VAL A 109 14.09 -13.65 -6.84
CA VAL A 109 13.55 -12.40 -6.25
C VAL A 109 14.49 -11.25 -6.52
N GLU A 110 14.10 -10.39 -7.46
CA GLU A 110 14.82 -9.15 -7.71
C GLU A 110 14.74 -8.21 -6.50
N ASP A 111 15.83 -7.47 -6.26
CA ASP A 111 15.91 -6.53 -5.13
C ASP A 111 15.55 -7.18 -3.79
N PHE A 112 15.99 -8.42 -3.58
CA PHE A 112 15.66 -9.19 -2.37
C PHE A 112 16.06 -8.45 -1.09
N ASP A 113 17.24 -7.82 -1.08
CA ASP A 113 17.78 -7.13 0.09
C ASP A 113 17.27 -5.71 0.26
N LEU A 114 16.46 -5.21 -0.70
CA LEU A 114 15.87 -3.89 -0.60
C LEU A 114 14.79 -3.85 0.50
N ARG A 115 14.96 -2.93 1.46
CA ARG A 115 14.07 -2.75 2.62
C ARG A 115 12.82 -1.97 2.21
N THR A 116 11.80 -2.70 1.79
CA THR A 116 10.56 -2.14 1.23
C THR A 116 9.36 -2.20 2.18
N ASP A 117 9.57 -2.73 3.39
CA ASP A 117 8.57 -2.79 4.46
C ASP A 117 8.94 -1.78 5.54
N ILE A 118 8.18 -0.68 5.62
CA ILE A 118 8.44 0.44 6.52
C ILE A 118 7.42 0.41 7.64
N ASN A 119 7.87 0.08 8.82
CA ASN A 119 7.04 0.03 10.01
C ASN A 119 7.15 1.31 10.82
N PHE A 120 6.00 1.85 11.14
CA PHE A 120 5.83 2.91 12.08
C PHE A 120 5.01 2.36 13.25
N PHE A 121 5.55 2.37 14.44
CA PHE A 121 5.10 1.76 15.67
C PHE A 121 5.59 0.38 15.98
N ALA A 122 6.36 0.44 16.97
CA ALA A 122 6.43 -0.54 18.03
C ALA A 122 5.04 -0.69 18.66
N GLY A 123 4.56 -1.90 18.83
CA GLY A 123 3.31 -2.16 19.56
C GLY A 123 2.15 -2.69 18.71
N LEU A 124 2.40 -3.03 17.47
CA LEU A 124 1.47 -3.82 16.69
C LEU A 124 1.66 -5.29 16.98
N SER A 125 0.63 -5.88 17.53
CA SER A 125 0.64 -7.30 17.87
C SER A 125 1.09 -8.20 16.72
N ALA A 126 0.77 -7.85 15.47
CA ALA A 126 1.21 -8.59 14.30
C ALA A 126 2.68 -8.37 13.97
N SER A 127 3.13 -7.10 13.92
CA SER A 127 4.54 -6.78 13.62
C SER A 127 5.49 -7.27 14.72
N GLU A 128 5.13 -7.09 15.99
CA GLU A 128 5.92 -7.64 17.11
C GLU A 128 6.02 -9.15 17.07
N ALA A 129 4.91 -9.83 16.78
CA ALA A 129 4.92 -11.29 16.67
C ALA A 129 5.76 -11.77 15.48
N TYR A 130 5.72 -11.01 14.37
CA TYR A 130 6.54 -11.29 13.20
C TYR A 130 8.02 -11.08 13.52
N GLU A 131 8.40 -9.93 14.06
CA GLU A 131 9.78 -9.62 14.46
C GLU A 131 10.35 -10.68 15.41
N LYS A 132 9.61 -11.03 16.46
CA LYS A 132 10.05 -12.01 17.46
C LYS A 132 10.22 -13.42 16.88
N LYS A 133 9.34 -13.83 15.97
CA LYS A 133 9.36 -15.19 15.42
C LYS A 133 10.33 -15.35 14.26
N HIS A 134 10.49 -14.34 13.42
CA HIS A 134 11.20 -14.45 12.15
C HIS A 134 12.54 -13.71 12.13
N HIS A 135 12.98 -13.19 13.30
CA HIS A 135 14.26 -12.46 13.44
C HIS A 135 14.46 -11.45 12.30
N SER A 136 13.42 -10.65 12.05
CA SER A 136 13.44 -9.67 10.97
C SER A 136 14.55 -8.66 11.21
N ASP A 137 15.28 -8.36 10.15
CA ASP A 137 16.43 -7.48 10.15
C ASP A 137 16.05 -6.00 9.97
N TYR A 138 15.04 -5.54 10.73
CA TYR A 138 14.65 -4.15 10.69
C TYR A 138 15.75 -3.23 11.23
N ILE A 139 15.99 -2.14 10.50
CA ILE A 139 16.88 -1.05 10.91
C ILE A 139 16.06 0.19 11.22
N GLU A 140 16.53 1.01 12.15
CA GLU A 140 15.96 2.34 12.38
C GLU A 140 16.39 3.28 11.26
N VAL A 141 15.45 4.07 10.74
CA VAL A 141 15.66 5.00 9.61
C VAL A 141 14.99 6.34 9.92
N ASP A 142 15.45 7.38 9.24
CA ASP A 142 14.94 8.75 9.32
C ASP A 142 14.23 9.18 8.02
N MET A 143 13.76 10.43 7.99
CA MET A 143 13.08 10.98 6.81
C MET A 143 14.02 11.21 5.64
N GLU A 144 15.31 11.47 5.87
CA GLU A 144 16.28 11.60 4.78
C GLU A 144 16.44 10.27 4.04
N TRP A 145 16.61 9.19 4.80
CA TRP A 145 16.63 7.84 4.25
C TRP A 145 15.34 7.52 3.48
N LEU A 146 14.18 7.87 4.04
CA LEU A 146 12.88 7.59 3.41
C LEU A 146 12.72 8.33 2.09
N ARG A 147 13.01 9.63 2.01
CA ARG A 147 12.90 10.42 0.77
C ARG A 147 13.73 9.83 -0.35
N LYS A 148 15.00 9.51 -0.05
CA LYS A 148 15.90 8.86 -1.00
C LYS A 148 15.34 7.53 -1.51
N HIS A 149 14.76 6.73 -0.60
CA HIS A 149 14.23 5.41 -0.95
C HIS A 149 12.85 5.50 -1.63
N PHE A 150 12.01 6.46 -1.30
CA PHE A 150 10.74 6.66 -2.01
C PHE A 150 10.94 6.96 -3.49
N GLU A 151 11.93 7.79 -3.82
CA GLU A 151 12.30 8.02 -5.21
C GLU A 151 12.80 6.74 -5.90
N LEU A 152 13.66 5.98 -5.22
CA LEU A 152 14.13 4.68 -5.71
C LEU A 152 12.98 3.70 -5.92
N PHE A 153 12.07 3.59 -4.96
CA PHE A 153 10.92 2.70 -5.03
C PHE A 153 9.99 3.09 -6.17
N ALA A 154 9.72 4.39 -6.37
CA ALA A 154 8.94 4.88 -7.49
C ALA A 154 9.59 4.53 -8.84
N LYS A 155 10.91 4.74 -8.98
CA LYS A 155 11.67 4.36 -10.17
C LYS A 155 11.65 2.86 -10.46
N LYS A 156 11.58 2.03 -9.42
CA LYS A 156 11.44 0.57 -9.54
C LYS A 156 9.99 0.08 -9.74
N GLY A 157 9.01 0.99 -9.79
CA GLY A 157 7.60 0.64 -9.97
C GLY A 157 6.93 0.01 -8.76
N LEU A 158 7.50 0.20 -7.56
CA LEU A 158 6.92 -0.33 -6.33
C LEU A 158 5.73 0.51 -5.87
N VAL A 159 4.62 -0.14 -5.54
CA VAL A 159 3.34 0.50 -5.20
C VAL A 159 3.28 0.82 -3.71
N PRO A 160 3.26 2.10 -3.32
CA PRO A 160 3.14 2.48 -1.93
C PRO A 160 1.74 2.17 -1.41
N THR A 161 1.68 1.29 -0.42
CA THR A 161 0.43 0.78 0.15
C THR A 161 0.49 0.87 1.66
N ILE A 162 -0.38 1.68 2.24
CA ILE A 162 -0.45 1.88 3.69
C ILE A 162 -1.50 0.98 4.30
N TYR A 163 -1.08 0.19 5.28
CA TYR A 163 -1.93 -0.59 6.15
C TYR A 163 -2.13 0.18 7.44
N ALA A 164 -3.33 0.74 7.63
CA ALA A 164 -3.69 1.51 8.80
C ALA A 164 -4.88 0.87 9.50
N CYS A 165 -4.74 0.49 10.77
CA CYS A 165 -5.84 -0.01 11.56
C CYS A 165 -6.13 0.93 12.73
N CYS A 166 -7.24 1.66 12.63
CA CYS A 166 -7.72 2.57 13.68
C CYS A 166 -8.95 2.06 14.44
N ARG A 167 -9.41 0.84 14.15
CA ARG A 167 -10.66 0.34 14.75
C ARG A 167 -10.46 -0.24 16.15
N SER A 168 -9.27 -0.38 16.61
CA SER A 168 -8.95 -1.26 17.72
C SER A 168 -7.84 -0.79 18.62
N GLY A 169 -7.53 0.48 18.65
CA GLY A 169 -6.79 1.07 19.74
C GLY A 169 -5.33 0.74 19.89
N GLN A 170 -4.72 0.11 18.95
CA GLN A 170 -3.29 0.20 18.65
C GLN A 170 -3.15 0.35 17.17
N TRP A 171 -2.23 1.22 16.76
CA TRP A 171 -1.97 1.50 15.39
C TRP A 171 -1.32 0.32 14.73
N MET A 172 -1.90 -0.11 13.63
CA MET A 172 -1.14 -0.80 12.62
C MET A 172 -0.85 0.20 11.53
N PHE A 173 0.38 0.65 11.45
CA PHE A 173 0.79 1.55 10.42
C PHE A 173 2.04 0.97 9.76
N VAL A 174 1.82 0.36 8.62
CA VAL A 174 2.86 -0.25 7.82
C VAL A 174 2.75 0.30 6.42
N LEU A 175 3.82 0.87 5.90
CA LEU A 175 3.97 1.18 4.50
C LEU A 175 4.70 0.02 3.83
N CYS A 176 3.98 -0.77 3.03
CA CYS A 176 4.58 -1.72 2.13
C CYS A 176 4.79 -1.07 0.76
N ASN A 177 5.99 -1.14 0.21
CA ASN A 177 6.28 -0.75 -1.15
C ASN A 177 6.17 -2.02 -2.02
N CYS A 178 4.95 -2.24 -2.52
CA CYS A 178 4.51 -3.51 -3.07
C CYS A 178 5.03 -3.73 -4.50
N ASP A 179 5.74 -4.83 -4.71
CA ASP A 179 6.12 -5.29 -6.04
C ASP A 179 5.02 -6.20 -6.61
N LYS A 180 4.47 -5.87 -7.79
CA LYS A 180 3.39 -6.65 -8.42
C LYS A 180 3.76 -8.12 -8.70
N ARG A 181 5.04 -8.45 -8.71
CA ARG A 181 5.54 -9.82 -8.96
C ARG A 181 5.46 -10.70 -7.72
N TYR A 182 5.64 -10.14 -6.53
CA TYR A 182 5.83 -10.90 -5.28
C TYR A 182 4.79 -10.59 -4.21
N CYS A 183 4.25 -9.36 -4.17
CA CYS A 183 3.34 -8.92 -3.12
C CYS A 183 2.00 -9.67 -3.18
N VAL A 184 1.71 -10.47 -2.16
CA VAL A 184 0.48 -11.28 -2.09
C VAL A 184 -0.78 -10.40 -2.07
N PRO A 185 -0.91 -9.36 -1.21
CA PRO A 185 -2.10 -8.51 -1.21
C PRO A 185 -2.33 -7.76 -2.53
N LEU A 186 -1.27 -7.25 -3.16
CA LEU A 186 -1.41 -6.54 -4.43
C LEU A 186 -1.81 -7.50 -5.56
N ARG A 187 -1.18 -8.66 -5.66
CA ARG A 187 -1.54 -9.70 -6.63
C ARG A 187 -2.98 -10.20 -6.42
N ALA A 188 -3.38 -10.38 -5.17
CA ALA A 188 -4.75 -10.74 -4.81
C ALA A 188 -5.74 -9.68 -5.29
N TYR A 189 -5.41 -8.40 -5.13
CA TYR A 189 -6.24 -7.31 -5.64
C TYR A 189 -6.34 -7.33 -7.17
N LEU A 190 -5.22 -7.43 -7.87
CA LEU A 190 -5.19 -7.47 -9.34
C LEU A 190 -5.96 -8.68 -9.91
N THR A 191 -5.99 -9.79 -9.17
CA THR A 191 -6.63 -11.04 -9.60
C THR A 191 -8.09 -11.16 -9.14
N TRP A 192 -8.38 -10.80 -7.88
CA TRP A 192 -9.68 -11.07 -7.24
C TRP A 192 -10.43 -9.82 -6.79
N GLY A 193 -9.76 -8.66 -6.78
CA GLY A 193 -10.30 -7.40 -6.24
C GLY A 193 -10.21 -7.29 -4.71
N GLU A 194 -9.41 -8.15 -4.06
CA GLU A 194 -9.30 -8.26 -2.60
C GLU A 194 -7.84 -8.07 -2.14
N GLY A 195 -7.63 -7.52 -0.95
CA GLY A 195 -6.30 -7.38 -0.33
C GLY A 195 -5.78 -5.95 -0.23
N VAL A 196 -6.02 -5.11 -1.21
CA VAL A 196 -5.75 -3.67 -1.14
C VAL A 196 -6.95 -2.86 -1.64
N THR A 197 -6.97 -1.59 -1.32
CA THR A 197 -7.97 -0.61 -1.79
C THR A 197 -7.29 0.40 -2.70
N LYS A 198 -7.94 0.76 -3.79
CA LYS A 198 -7.47 1.85 -4.66
C LYS A 198 -7.23 3.13 -3.87
N SER A 199 -6.36 3.97 -4.39
CA SER A 199 -6.15 5.33 -3.90
C SER A 199 -7.45 6.18 -4.05
N PRO A 200 -7.64 7.19 -3.19
CA PRO A 200 -8.62 8.24 -3.42
C PRO A 200 -8.32 9.08 -4.67
N PHE A 201 -7.22 8.81 -5.33
CA PHE A 201 -6.78 9.47 -6.55
C PHE A 201 -6.78 8.52 -7.74
N TYR A 202 -6.75 9.10 -8.93
CA TYR A 202 -6.35 8.43 -10.17
C TYR A 202 -5.43 9.37 -10.96
N VAL A 203 -4.82 8.86 -12.02
CA VAL A 203 -3.94 9.67 -12.86
C VAL A 203 -4.70 10.11 -14.10
N GLU A 204 -4.65 11.40 -14.40
CA GLU A 204 -5.13 11.99 -15.64
C GLU A 204 -3.96 12.36 -16.54
N VAL A 205 -4.18 12.40 -17.85
CA VAL A 205 -3.15 12.70 -18.85
C VAL A 205 -3.50 13.96 -19.61
N ASP A 206 -2.58 14.92 -19.63
CA ASP A 206 -2.60 16.05 -20.55
C ASP A 206 -2.02 15.58 -21.90
N ARG A 207 -2.92 15.37 -22.86
CA ARG A 207 -2.55 14.86 -24.19
C ARG A 207 -1.62 15.81 -24.95
N ALA A 208 -1.72 17.13 -24.71
CA ALA A 208 -0.90 18.13 -25.38
C ALA A 208 0.57 18.04 -24.94
N LYS A 209 0.83 17.60 -23.71
CA LYS A 209 2.17 17.41 -23.16
C LYS A 209 2.73 16.00 -23.36
N CYS A 210 1.90 15.06 -23.79
CA CYS A 210 2.31 13.67 -23.92
C CYS A 210 3.23 13.45 -25.13
N VAL A 211 4.47 13.08 -24.87
CA VAL A 211 5.49 12.81 -25.93
C VAL A 211 5.40 11.39 -26.52
N GLY A 212 4.43 10.57 -26.13
CA GLY A 212 4.20 9.26 -26.71
C GLY A 212 5.22 8.16 -26.34
N CYS A 213 6.13 8.38 -25.37
CA CYS A 213 7.26 7.48 -25.08
C CYS A 213 6.87 6.06 -24.56
N GLY A 214 5.63 5.82 -24.14
CA GLY A 214 5.13 4.52 -23.69
C GLY A 214 5.62 4.02 -22.32
N LYS A 215 6.55 4.70 -21.64
CA LYS A 215 7.12 4.27 -20.35
C LYS A 215 6.05 3.99 -19.29
N CYS A 216 4.97 4.77 -19.28
CA CYS A 216 3.84 4.62 -18.37
C CYS A 216 3.06 3.32 -18.53
N ILE A 217 3.04 2.75 -19.75
CA ILE A 217 2.38 1.46 -20.02
C ILE A 217 3.18 0.35 -19.35
N ASN A 218 4.48 0.34 -19.57
CA ASN A 218 5.39 -0.70 -19.08
C ASN A 218 5.46 -0.74 -17.55
N ILE A 219 5.41 0.45 -16.91
CA ILE A 219 5.57 0.54 -15.45
C ILE A 219 4.23 0.39 -14.70
N CYS A 220 3.08 0.44 -15.38
CA CYS A 220 1.79 0.40 -14.70
C CYS A 220 1.53 -0.95 -14.02
N PRO A 221 1.36 -1.00 -12.70
CA PRO A 221 1.12 -2.26 -12.00
C PRO A 221 -0.28 -2.84 -12.26
N ALA A 222 -1.25 -1.99 -12.62
CA ALA A 222 -2.66 -2.35 -12.78
C ALA A 222 -3.12 -2.40 -14.26
N ASP A 223 -2.18 -2.29 -15.19
CA ASP A 223 -2.45 -2.29 -16.64
C ASP A 223 -3.58 -1.30 -17.03
N ALA A 224 -3.57 -0.12 -16.37
CA ALA A 224 -4.59 0.91 -16.53
C ALA A 224 -4.29 1.86 -17.70
N MET A 225 -3.11 1.78 -18.32
CA MET A 225 -2.71 2.60 -19.45
C MET A 225 -3.22 1.94 -20.74
N ILE A 226 -4.20 2.57 -21.41
CA ILE A 226 -4.74 2.10 -22.67
C ILE A 226 -3.78 2.43 -23.81
N SER A 227 -3.26 3.66 -23.77
CA SER A 227 -2.23 4.19 -24.67
C SER A 227 -1.38 5.21 -23.93
N PRO A 228 -0.25 5.73 -24.49
CA PRO A 228 0.53 6.77 -23.83
C PRO A 228 -0.28 7.99 -23.42
N GLY A 229 -1.28 8.38 -24.21
CA GLY A 229 -2.15 9.53 -23.96
C GLY A 229 -3.47 9.20 -23.24
N GLU A 230 -3.69 7.97 -22.76
CA GLU A 230 -4.99 7.55 -22.27
C GLU A 230 -4.88 6.58 -21.07
N VAL A 231 -5.74 6.81 -20.08
CA VAL A 231 -5.81 6.03 -18.84
C VAL A 231 -7.24 5.56 -18.61
N ASP A 232 -7.41 4.30 -18.25
CA ASP A 232 -8.66 3.78 -17.69
C ASP A 232 -8.74 4.15 -16.19
N PRO A 233 -9.59 5.10 -15.79
CA PRO A 233 -9.69 5.54 -14.40
C PRO A 233 -10.24 4.44 -13.49
N GLU A 234 -11.00 3.47 -14.04
CA GLU A 234 -11.54 2.35 -13.28
C GLU A 234 -10.48 1.29 -12.97
N LYS A 235 -9.53 1.08 -13.87
CA LYS A 235 -8.39 0.18 -13.60
C LYS A 235 -7.29 0.88 -12.79
N CYS A 236 -7.10 2.18 -12.98
CA CYS A 236 -6.06 2.93 -12.27
C CYS A 236 -6.20 2.79 -10.75
N ILE A 237 -5.14 2.35 -10.08
CA ILE A 237 -5.11 2.24 -8.62
C ILE A 237 -4.64 3.52 -7.92
N GLY A 238 -4.21 4.54 -8.68
CA GLY A 238 -3.84 5.86 -8.17
C GLY A 238 -2.53 5.88 -7.38
N CYS A 239 -1.60 5.00 -7.69
CA CYS A 239 -0.29 4.94 -7.03
C CYS A 239 0.66 6.08 -7.45
N GLY A 240 0.40 6.75 -8.57
CA GLY A 240 1.21 7.87 -9.07
C GLY A 240 2.55 7.49 -9.69
N ILE A 241 2.93 6.21 -9.76
CA ILE A 241 4.24 5.77 -10.25
C ILE A 241 4.52 6.26 -11.67
N CYS A 242 3.54 6.23 -12.56
CA CYS A 242 3.68 6.70 -13.93
C CYS A 242 4.01 8.20 -14.05
N ILE A 243 3.79 8.99 -13.00
CA ILE A 243 4.18 10.42 -12.95
C ILE A 243 5.69 10.54 -12.88
N TYR A 244 6.35 9.71 -12.06
CA TYR A 244 7.82 9.69 -11.94
C TYR A 244 8.54 9.27 -13.23
N HIS A 245 7.83 8.57 -14.13
CA HIS A 245 8.37 8.09 -15.41
C HIS A 245 7.92 8.93 -16.61
N CYS A 246 7.21 10.05 -16.38
CA CYS A 246 6.66 10.87 -17.45
C CYS A 246 7.64 11.97 -17.89
N GLU A 247 8.33 11.78 -19.01
CA GLU A 247 9.28 12.75 -19.55
C GLU A 247 8.64 14.08 -19.93
N GLY A 248 7.40 14.04 -20.45
CA GLY A 248 6.66 15.23 -20.85
C GLY A 248 5.91 15.92 -19.71
N ASN A 249 6.03 15.46 -18.44
CA ASN A 249 5.24 15.94 -17.30
C ASN A 249 3.73 16.02 -17.61
N ALA A 250 3.24 15.10 -18.44
CA ALA A 250 1.88 15.06 -18.93
C ALA A 250 0.88 14.42 -17.95
N ARG A 251 1.33 13.99 -16.75
CA ARG A 251 0.49 13.21 -15.82
C ARG A 251 0.32 13.94 -14.51
N ARG A 252 -0.92 13.93 -14.02
CA ARG A 252 -1.27 14.53 -12.73
C ARG A 252 -2.23 13.64 -11.93
N LEU A 253 -2.21 13.80 -10.61
CA LEU A 253 -3.19 13.18 -9.73
C LEU A 253 -4.48 13.98 -9.73
N VAL A 254 -5.61 13.27 -9.79
CA VAL A 254 -6.95 13.83 -9.71
C VAL A 254 -7.75 13.09 -8.65
N VAL A 255 -8.54 13.84 -7.87
CA VAL A 255 -9.40 13.28 -6.81
C VAL A 255 -10.57 12.54 -7.42
N ARG A 256 -10.84 11.31 -6.96
CA ARG A 256 -12.05 10.59 -7.35
C ARG A 256 -13.29 11.24 -6.75
N GLU A 257 -14.28 11.51 -7.56
CA GLU A 257 -15.55 12.10 -7.09
C GLU A 257 -16.33 11.13 -6.18
N LYS A 258 -16.40 9.88 -6.59
CA LYS A 258 -17.13 8.80 -5.89
C LYS A 258 -16.15 7.84 -5.25
N TYR A 259 -15.60 8.20 -4.10
CA TYR A 259 -14.69 7.36 -3.35
C TYR A 259 -15.19 7.15 -1.92
N LYS A 260 -15.02 5.96 -1.40
CA LYS A 260 -15.34 5.63 0.00
C LYS A 260 -14.09 5.13 0.71
N LEU A 261 -13.53 5.98 1.54
CA LEU A 261 -12.38 5.61 2.36
C LEU A 261 -12.77 4.46 3.32
N PRO A 262 -12.02 3.35 3.34
CA PRO A 262 -12.28 2.24 4.24
C PRO A 262 -12.34 2.69 5.70
N ARG A 263 -13.20 2.07 6.50
CA ARG A 263 -13.39 2.47 7.91
C ARG A 263 -12.09 2.45 8.72
N HIS A 264 -11.23 1.45 8.46
CA HIS A 264 -9.94 1.31 9.14
C HIS A 264 -8.91 2.37 8.71
N ALA A 265 -9.10 3.01 7.57
CA ALA A 265 -8.21 4.04 7.03
C ALA A 265 -8.73 5.47 7.23
N LYS A 266 -9.84 5.67 7.96
CA LYS A 266 -10.43 7.01 8.17
C LYS A 266 -9.47 8.02 8.79
N MET A 267 -8.48 7.56 9.55
CA MET A 267 -7.42 8.39 10.12
C MET A 267 -6.56 9.09 9.06
N LEU A 268 -6.51 8.54 7.84
CA LEU A 268 -5.76 9.15 6.73
C LEU A 268 -6.52 10.34 6.11
N LYS A 269 -7.80 10.52 6.44
CA LYS A 269 -8.64 11.58 5.86
C LYS A 269 -8.06 13.00 6.04
N PRO A 270 -7.56 13.42 7.22
CA PRO A 270 -6.96 14.73 7.40
C PRO A 270 -5.77 14.96 6.46
N PHE A 271 -4.88 13.98 6.33
CA PHE A 271 -3.72 14.05 5.43
C PHE A 271 -4.15 14.16 3.96
N ILE A 272 -5.08 13.30 3.52
CA ILE A 272 -5.60 13.34 2.15
C ILE A 272 -6.24 14.72 1.86
N ARG A 273 -7.00 15.26 2.82
CA ARG A 273 -7.64 16.56 2.67
C ARG A 273 -6.63 17.69 2.54
N HIS A 274 -5.58 17.68 3.37
CA HIS A 274 -4.50 18.65 3.32
C HIS A 274 -3.78 18.58 1.99
N PHE A 275 -3.34 17.39 1.59
CA PHE A 275 -2.65 17.15 0.34
C PHE A 275 -3.43 17.65 -0.88
N VAL A 276 -4.74 17.40 -0.91
CA VAL A 276 -5.61 17.90 -1.99
C VAL A 276 -5.64 19.44 -2.01
N LYS A 277 -5.75 20.06 -0.84
CA LYS A 277 -5.83 21.52 -0.73
C LYS A 277 -4.52 22.20 -1.12
N GLU A 278 -3.41 21.73 -0.60
CA GLU A 278 -2.12 22.43 -0.73
C GLU A 278 -1.40 22.07 -2.05
N HIS A 279 -1.42 20.81 -2.46
CA HIS A 279 -0.64 20.34 -3.61
C HIS A 279 -1.45 20.18 -4.89
N LEU A 280 -2.68 19.70 -4.81
CA LEU A 280 -3.48 19.49 -6.01
C LEU A 280 -4.32 20.72 -6.37
N LYS A 281 -4.62 21.58 -5.40
CA LYS A 281 -5.47 22.78 -5.55
C LYS A 281 -6.81 22.46 -6.24
N GLN A 282 -7.33 21.27 -5.96
CA GLN A 282 -8.58 20.78 -6.52
C GLN A 282 -9.76 20.99 -5.55
N PRO A 283 -11.01 21.06 -6.04
CA PRO A 283 -12.18 21.11 -5.18
C PRO A 283 -12.23 19.89 -4.23
N ILE A 284 -12.49 20.16 -2.96
CA ILE A 284 -12.65 19.11 -1.97
C ILE A 284 -13.97 18.38 -2.23
N SER A 285 -13.90 17.10 -2.59
CA SER A 285 -15.08 16.30 -2.85
C SER A 285 -15.93 16.06 -1.58
N LYS A 286 -17.22 15.70 -1.75
CA LYS A 286 -18.15 15.51 -0.63
C LYS A 286 -17.69 14.45 0.38
N TRP A 287 -17.01 13.40 -0.06
CA TRP A 287 -16.52 12.35 0.82
C TRP A 287 -15.31 12.77 1.67
N LEU A 288 -14.63 13.84 1.27
CA LEU A 288 -13.48 14.42 1.97
C LEU A 288 -13.90 15.55 2.95
N LYS A 289 -15.09 16.09 2.80
CA LYS A 289 -15.71 17.03 3.75
C LYS A 289 -16.16 16.30 5.03
#